data_43558225af9b3dbee1a121644fed839a
#
_entry.id   43558225af9b3dbee1a121644fed839a
#
_cell.length_a   1.000
_cell.length_b   1.000
_cell.length_c   1.000
_cell.angle_alpha   90.00
_cell.angle_beta   90.00
_cell.angle_gamma   90.00
#
_symmetry.space_group_name_H-M   'P 1'
#
loop_
_entity.id
_entity.type
_entity.pdbx_description
1 polymer ?
#
loop_
_entity_poly.entity_id
_entity_poly.type
_entity_poly.pdbx_seq_one_letter_code
_entity_poly.pdbx_strand_id
1 'polypeptide(L)'
;MYARNVTFRIKANMQSDYTHTFENQILPLLQKQKGFKEAITLSNAGSPEVVSISLWEHKSNADDYNTRAYPEVLKTLAKVIDGTPRVQTFETAVSTFHNVHATV
;
A
#
# COMPACT_ATOMS: atom_id res chain seq x y z
N MET A 1 -15.20 3.56 -3.47
CA MET A 1 -13.73 3.56 -3.34
C MET A 1 -13.28 2.40 -2.46
N TYR A 2 -12.19 1.77 -2.80
CA TYR A 2 -11.71 0.55 -2.16
C TYR A 2 -10.32 0.75 -1.60
N ALA A 3 -10.04 0.21 -0.42
CA ALA A 3 -8.77 0.39 0.28
C ALA A 3 -8.05 -0.94 0.48
N ARG A 4 -6.74 -0.96 0.22
CA ARG A 4 -5.84 -2.04 0.62
C ARG A 4 -4.97 -1.53 1.76
N ASN A 5 -5.01 -2.25 2.87
CA ASN A 5 -4.19 -1.96 4.04
C ASN A 5 -3.13 -3.04 4.16
N VAL A 6 -1.87 -2.67 4.07
CA VAL A 6 -0.74 -3.60 4.12
C VAL A 6 0.11 -3.28 5.34
N THR A 7 0.18 -4.22 6.28
CA THR A 7 0.97 -4.07 7.50
C THR A 7 2.22 -4.94 7.42
N PHE A 8 3.37 -4.37 7.71
CA PHE A 8 4.64 -5.09 7.68
C PHE A 8 5.65 -4.46 8.63
N ARG A 9 6.80 -5.11 8.78
CA ARG A 9 7.89 -4.66 9.64
C ARG A 9 9.11 -4.38 8.78
N ILE A 10 9.75 -3.24 9.00
CA ILE A 10 11.00 -2.90 8.31
C ILE A 10 12.16 -3.55 9.05
N LYS A 11 13.12 -4.08 8.30
CA LYS A 11 14.36 -4.61 8.87
C LYS A 11 15.09 -3.53 9.65
N ALA A 12 15.83 -3.94 10.69
CA ALA A 12 16.58 -3.02 11.52
C ALA A 12 17.49 -2.13 10.67
N ASN A 13 17.44 -0.82 10.94
CA ASN A 13 18.26 0.21 10.28
C ASN A 13 17.99 0.36 8.78
N MET A 14 16.82 -0.07 8.29
CA MET A 14 16.47 0.02 6.87
C MET A 14 15.30 0.94 6.57
N GLN A 15 14.92 1.83 7.49
CA GLN A 15 13.81 2.77 7.27
C GLN A 15 14.06 3.68 6.08
N SER A 16 15.28 4.20 5.98
CA SER A 16 15.68 5.07 4.87
C SER A 16 15.66 4.30 3.55
N ASP A 17 16.15 3.07 3.55
CA ASP A 17 16.15 2.20 2.38
C ASP A 17 14.72 1.88 1.93
N TYR A 18 13.81 1.63 2.89
CA TYR A 18 12.40 1.40 2.58
C TYR A 18 11.78 2.61 1.90
N THR A 19 11.97 3.80 2.47
CA THR A 19 11.41 5.04 1.91
C THR A 19 11.92 5.26 0.48
N HIS A 20 13.22 5.07 0.28
CA HIS A 20 13.85 5.21 -1.02
C HIS A 20 13.29 4.20 -2.03
N THR A 21 13.18 2.95 -1.63
CA THR A 21 12.62 1.88 -2.46
C THR A 21 11.17 2.18 -2.82
N PHE A 22 10.37 2.60 -1.86
CA PHE A 22 8.97 2.94 -2.10
C PHE A 22 8.85 4.08 -3.10
N GLU A 23 9.54 5.18 -2.86
CA GLU A 23 9.44 6.37 -3.72
C GLU A 23 9.92 6.12 -5.14
N ASN A 24 11.00 5.36 -5.29
CA ASN A 24 11.65 5.20 -6.59
C ASN A 24 11.19 3.98 -7.38
N GLN A 25 10.69 2.95 -6.73
CA GLN A 25 10.33 1.69 -7.40
C GLN A 25 8.86 1.31 -7.26
N ILE A 26 8.26 1.53 -6.09
CA ILE A 26 6.89 1.08 -5.83
C ILE A 26 5.87 2.14 -6.22
N LEU A 27 6.06 3.37 -5.81
CA LEU A 27 5.11 4.44 -6.12
C LEU A 27 4.93 4.66 -7.62
N PRO A 28 5.99 4.69 -8.44
CA PRO A 28 5.81 4.80 -9.90
C PRO A 28 5.01 3.64 -10.49
N LEU A 29 5.19 2.45 -9.96
CA LEU A 29 4.45 1.28 -10.41
C LEU A 29 2.97 1.38 -10.02
N LEU A 30 2.68 1.84 -8.80
CA LEU A 30 1.30 2.07 -8.36
C LEU A 30 0.60 3.13 -9.23
N GLN A 31 1.30 4.22 -9.53
CA GLN A 31 0.73 5.33 -10.32
C GLN A 31 0.34 4.91 -11.74
N LYS A 32 0.91 3.85 -12.26
CA LYS A 32 0.56 3.30 -13.57
C LYS A 32 -0.65 2.39 -13.55
N GLN A 33 -1.11 1.98 -12.37
CA GLN A 33 -2.21 1.03 -12.26
C GLN A 33 -3.55 1.72 -12.50
N LYS A 34 -4.42 1.06 -13.25
CA LYS A 34 -5.77 1.56 -13.49
C LYS A 34 -6.53 1.65 -12.18
N GLY A 35 -7.15 2.81 -11.94
CA GLY A 35 -7.98 3.03 -10.76
C GLY A 35 -7.22 3.38 -9.50
N PHE A 36 -5.90 3.46 -9.54
CA PHE A 36 -5.13 3.91 -8.38
C PHE A 36 -5.44 5.38 -8.10
N LYS A 37 -5.70 5.71 -6.83
CA LYS A 37 -6.04 7.06 -6.40
C LYS A 37 -4.99 7.67 -5.49
N GLU A 38 -4.62 6.98 -4.43
CA GLU A 38 -3.78 7.55 -3.38
C GLU A 38 -3.02 6.47 -2.64
N ALA A 39 -1.86 6.82 -2.10
CA ALA A 39 -1.11 5.93 -1.20
C ALA A 39 -0.65 6.75 0.00
N ILE A 40 -0.81 6.16 1.19
CA ILE A 40 -0.37 6.75 2.45
C ILE A 40 0.44 5.70 3.21
N THR A 41 1.62 6.08 3.68
CA THR A 41 2.42 5.23 4.55
C THR A 41 2.45 5.84 5.94
N LEU A 42 2.09 5.05 6.94
CA LEU A 42 2.04 5.46 8.33
C LEU A 42 3.10 4.70 9.12
N SER A 43 3.88 5.43 9.91
CA SER A 43 4.92 4.82 10.75
C SER A 43 5.06 5.57 12.06
N ASN A 44 5.59 4.90 13.07
CA ASN A 44 5.89 5.52 14.37
C ASN A 44 7.40 5.51 14.61
N ALA A 45 7.92 6.62 15.11
CA ALA A 45 9.32 6.70 15.50
C ALA A 45 9.62 5.65 16.57
N GLY A 46 10.71 4.91 16.39
CA GLY A 46 11.12 3.86 17.32
C GLY A 46 10.42 2.52 17.15
N SER A 47 9.47 2.42 16.21
CA SER A 47 8.80 1.16 15.90
C SER A 47 9.18 0.69 14.49
N PRO A 48 9.42 -0.62 14.29
CA PRO A 48 9.67 -1.14 12.95
C PRO A 48 8.38 -1.36 12.16
N GLU A 49 7.21 -1.21 12.76
CA GLU A 49 5.95 -1.45 12.09
C GLU A 49 5.54 -0.30 11.18
N VAL A 50 5.03 -0.66 10.00
CA VAL A 50 4.54 0.27 8.99
C VAL A 50 3.19 -0.20 8.49
N VAL A 51 2.29 0.75 8.29
CA VAL A 51 1.00 0.52 7.64
C VAL A 51 1.00 1.31 6.35
N SER A 52 0.82 0.62 5.23
CA SER A 52 0.71 1.24 3.92
C SER A 52 -0.71 1.08 3.40
N ILE A 53 -1.38 2.19 3.11
CA ILE A 53 -2.75 2.18 2.63
C ILE A 53 -2.76 2.69 1.19
N SER A 54 -3.36 1.92 0.29
CA SER A 54 -3.61 2.37 -1.08
C SER A 54 -5.11 2.45 -1.32
N LEU A 55 -5.53 3.52 -1.98
CA LEU A 55 -6.94 3.76 -2.32
C LEU A 55 -7.15 3.55 -3.80
N TRP A 56 -8.24 2.88 -4.14
CA TRP A 56 -8.57 2.47 -5.51
C TRP A 56 -10.01 2.87 -5.83
N GLU A 57 -10.24 3.20 -7.09
CA GLU A 57 -11.57 3.59 -7.53
C GLU A 57 -12.59 2.47 -7.33
N HIS A 58 -12.21 1.25 -7.73
CA HIS A 58 -13.07 0.06 -7.63
C HIS A 58 -12.30 -1.12 -7.05
N LYS A 59 -13.05 -2.04 -6.43
CA LYS A 59 -12.51 -3.30 -5.95
C LYS A 59 -11.77 -4.06 -7.07
N SER A 60 -12.33 -4.07 -8.28
CA SER A 60 -11.72 -4.75 -9.42
C SER A 60 -10.34 -4.22 -9.76
N ASN A 61 -10.10 -2.93 -9.59
CA ASN A 61 -8.78 -2.33 -9.82
C ASN A 61 -7.77 -2.84 -8.78
N ALA A 62 -8.17 -2.89 -7.52
CA ALA A 62 -7.33 -3.41 -6.46
C ALA A 62 -7.02 -4.90 -6.64
N ASP A 63 -8.01 -5.67 -7.06
CA ASP A 63 -7.85 -7.10 -7.33
C ASP A 63 -6.88 -7.33 -8.50
N ASP A 64 -6.99 -6.55 -9.57
CA ASP A 64 -6.07 -6.63 -10.71
C ASP A 64 -4.64 -6.30 -10.29
N TYR A 65 -4.46 -5.26 -9.49
CA TYR A 65 -3.15 -4.92 -8.95
C TYR A 65 -2.58 -6.07 -8.13
N ASN A 66 -3.39 -6.65 -7.26
CA ASN A 66 -2.97 -7.76 -6.39
C ASN A 66 -2.47 -8.96 -7.20
N THR A 67 -3.09 -9.23 -8.33
CA THR A 67 -2.76 -10.38 -9.18
C THR A 67 -1.57 -10.09 -10.09
N ARG A 68 -1.51 -8.89 -10.68
CA ARG A 68 -0.57 -8.58 -11.78
C ARG A 68 0.71 -7.90 -11.31
N ALA A 69 0.62 -7.01 -10.34
CA ALA A 69 1.74 -6.14 -9.96
C ALA A 69 2.28 -6.42 -8.57
N TYR A 70 1.43 -6.77 -7.62
CA TYR A 70 1.83 -6.94 -6.22
C TYR A 70 2.92 -8.01 -6.02
N PRO A 71 2.94 -9.14 -6.74
CA PRO A 71 4.05 -10.09 -6.60
C PRO A 71 5.43 -9.47 -6.86
N GLU A 72 5.51 -8.53 -7.80
CA GLU A 72 6.75 -7.80 -8.08
C GLU A 72 7.10 -6.82 -6.96
N VAL A 73 6.08 -6.17 -6.40
CA VAL A 73 6.24 -5.29 -5.23
C VAL A 73 6.80 -6.08 -4.06
N LEU A 74 6.27 -7.28 -3.81
CA LEU A 74 6.76 -8.16 -2.74
C LEU A 74 8.24 -8.51 -2.92
N LYS A 75 8.66 -8.82 -4.14
CA LYS A 75 10.07 -9.11 -4.43
C LYS A 75 10.96 -7.89 -4.13
N THR A 76 10.50 -6.72 -4.51
CA THR A 76 11.23 -5.48 -4.28
C THR A 76 11.32 -5.17 -2.78
N LEU A 77 10.23 -5.35 -2.05
CA LEU A 77 10.17 -5.11 -0.60
C LEU A 77 10.94 -6.14 0.21
N ALA A 78 11.10 -7.36 -0.27
CA ALA A 78 11.72 -8.44 0.49
C ALA A 78 13.12 -8.09 1.01
N LYS A 79 13.81 -7.17 0.36
CA LYS A 79 15.16 -6.74 0.76
C LYS A 79 15.14 -5.84 1.99
N VAL A 80 14.03 -5.16 2.25
CA VAL A 80 13.95 -4.12 3.29
C VAL A 80 12.95 -4.44 4.39
N ILE A 81 12.14 -5.49 4.26
CA ILE A 81 11.14 -5.85 5.26
C ILE A 81 11.42 -7.24 5.85
N ASP A 82 10.93 -7.45 7.08
CA ASP A 82 10.95 -8.74 7.76
C ASP A 82 9.63 -9.46 7.57
N GLY A 83 9.70 -10.74 7.22
CA GLY A 83 8.52 -11.59 7.10
C GLY A 83 7.63 -11.21 5.90
N THR A 84 6.41 -11.70 5.95
CA THR A 84 5.42 -11.50 4.89
C THR A 84 4.44 -10.40 5.30
N PRO A 85 4.19 -9.41 4.43
CA PRO A 85 3.17 -8.39 4.70
C PRO A 85 1.79 -9.01 4.88
N ARG A 86 1.02 -8.44 5.80
CA ARG A 86 -0.38 -8.80 5.98
C ARG A 86 -1.27 -7.82 5.25
N VAL A 87 -2.10 -8.33 4.36
CA VAL A 87 -3.00 -7.51 3.54
C VAL A 87 -4.43 -7.64 4.05
N GLN A 88 -5.08 -6.50 4.27
CA GLN A 88 -6.51 -6.42 4.54
C GLN A 88 -7.13 -5.43 3.58
N THR A 89 -8.35 -5.70 3.16
CA THR A 89 -9.05 -4.85 2.19
C THR A 89 -10.38 -4.40 2.76
N PHE A 90 -10.79 -3.19 2.39
CA PHE A 90 -12.00 -2.56 2.91
C PHE A 90 -12.68 -1.73 1.84
N GLU A 91 -14.02 -1.77 1.83
CA GLU A 91 -14.79 -0.76 1.12
C GLU A 91 -14.72 0.54 1.92
N THR A 92 -14.49 1.66 1.25
CA THR A 92 -14.48 2.96 1.93
C THR A 92 -15.91 3.38 2.24
N ALA A 93 -16.25 3.40 3.52
CA ALA A 93 -17.60 3.73 3.96
C ALA A 93 -17.87 5.24 3.84
N VAL A 94 -16.95 6.06 4.36
CA VAL A 94 -17.03 7.52 4.31
C VAL A 94 -15.63 8.09 4.15
N SER A 95 -15.47 9.08 3.28
CA SER A 95 -14.21 9.79 3.12
C SER A 95 -14.45 11.25 2.81
N THR A 96 -13.83 12.14 3.58
CA THR A 96 -13.81 13.57 3.27
C THR A 96 -12.71 13.88 2.25
N PHE A 97 -11.77 12.96 2.10
CA PHE A 97 -10.62 13.11 1.22
C PHE A 97 -11.02 13.19 -0.26
N HIS A 98 -11.94 12.31 -0.66
CA HIS A 98 -12.50 12.30 -2.02
C HIS A 98 -14.00 12.45 -2.03
N ASN A 99 -14.57 12.92 -0.94
CA ASN A 99 -16.02 13.13 -0.82
C ASN A 99 -16.80 11.86 -1.18
N VAL A 100 -16.33 10.72 -0.72
CA VAL A 100 -16.92 9.40 -1.01
C VAL A 100 -17.82 8.97 0.12
N HIS A 101 -19.01 8.47 -0.23
CA HIS A 101 -19.93 7.83 0.71
C HIS A 101 -20.32 6.48 0.14
N ALA A 102 -20.13 5.41 0.93
CA ALA A 102 -20.58 4.09 0.53
C ALA A 102 -22.10 4.02 0.56
N THR A 103 -22.67 3.45 -0.49
CA THR A 103 -24.10 3.14 -0.52
C THR A 103 -24.31 1.83 0.23
N VAL A 104 -25.18 1.87 1.21
CA VAL A 104 -25.45 0.69 2.06
C VAL A 104 -26.70 -0.01 1.57
#